data_3e6e468972a437c19cf6f85a02d444a7
#
_entry.id   3e6e468972a437c19cf6f85a02d444a7
#
_cell.length_a   1.000
_cell.length_b   1.000
_cell.length_c   1.000
_cell.angle_alpha   90.00
_cell.angle_beta   90.00
_cell.angle_gamma   90.00
#
_symmetry.space_group_name_H-M   'P 1'
#
loop_
_entity.id
_entity.type
_entity.pdbx_description
1 polymer ?
#
loop_
_entity_poly.entity_id
_entity_poly.type
_entity_poly.pdbx_seq_one_letter_code
_entity_poly.pdbx_strand_id
1 'polypeptide(L)'
;MESVQIVSEAWEAKAQAVLPPSLVPDLTYTPEVARETTHLYERVARVIPPVEWPQFAPYVKAINDLKQVRNAVVLAHNYMTPEIFNCVADVVGDSLQLAREAAKADAEVIVQCGVHFMAETSKLLNPDKKVLIPDSRAGFSLAESITGADVR
;
A
#
# COMPACT_ATOMS: atom_id res chain seq x y z
N MET A 1 12.12 -14.96 -14.31
CA MET A 1 11.78 -14.21 -13.09
C MET A 1 11.17 -12.88 -13.53
N GLU A 2 9.85 -12.79 -13.48
CA GLU A 2 9.20 -11.48 -13.66
C GLU A 2 9.53 -10.64 -12.43
N SER A 3 10.14 -9.49 -12.68
CA SER A 3 10.53 -8.51 -11.66
C SER A 3 9.30 -8.01 -10.92
N VAL A 4 9.44 -7.75 -9.63
CA VAL A 4 8.50 -6.94 -8.83
C VAL A 4 8.20 -5.68 -9.64
N GLN A 5 6.93 -5.45 -9.96
CA GLN A 5 6.55 -4.29 -10.74
C GLN A 5 6.58 -3.06 -9.83
N ILE A 6 7.66 -2.32 -9.95
CA ILE A 6 7.96 -1.14 -9.15
C ILE A 6 7.21 0.04 -9.75
N VAL A 7 6.36 0.69 -8.97
CA VAL A 7 5.70 1.95 -9.34
C VAL A 7 6.71 3.08 -9.09
N SER A 8 7.28 3.62 -10.16
CA SER A 8 8.22 4.76 -10.10
C SER A 8 7.50 6.09 -10.39
N GLU A 9 8.15 7.22 -10.10
CA GLU A 9 7.64 8.57 -10.44
C GLU A 9 7.30 8.72 -11.94
N ALA A 10 8.01 8.00 -12.80
CA ALA A 10 7.68 7.91 -14.22
C ALA A 10 6.35 7.21 -14.49
N TRP A 11 5.86 6.39 -13.56
CA TRP A 11 4.51 5.81 -13.60
C TRP A 11 3.44 6.84 -13.24
N GLU A 12 3.66 7.70 -12.23
CA GLU A 12 2.69 8.74 -11.86
C GLU A 12 2.42 9.69 -13.02
N ALA A 13 3.48 10.14 -13.69
CA ALA A 13 3.36 10.96 -14.89
C ALA A 13 2.69 10.20 -16.05
N LYS A 14 2.98 8.90 -16.24
CA LYS A 14 2.33 8.05 -17.24
C LYS A 14 0.90 7.69 -16.86
N ALA A 15 0.62 7.44 -15.60
CA ALA A 15 -0.73 7.12 -15.13
C ALA A 15 -1.67 8.30 -15.28
N GLN A 16 -1.23 9.52 -15.00
CA GLN A 16 -1.99 10.75 -15.28
C GLN A 16 -2.22 10.97 -16.77
N ALA A 17 -1.31 10.51 -17.64
CA ALA A 17 -1.44 10.66 -19.10
C ALA A 17 -2.28 9.56 -19.77
N VAL A 18 -2.45 8.40 -19.11
CA VAL A 18 -3.05 7.18 -19.71
C VAL A 18 -4.36 6.78 -19.03
N LEU A 19 -4.58 7.18 -17.77
CA LEU A 19 -5.86 6.90 -17.12
C LEU A 19 -6.93 7.89 -17.59
N PRO A 20 -8.10 7.41 -18.02
CA PRO A 20 -9.21 8.32 -18.25
C PRO A 20 -9.51 9.10 -16.96
N PRO A 21 -9.91 10.39 -17.06
CA PRO A 21 -10.20 11.24 -15.90
C PRO A 21 -11.15 10.60 -14.86
N SER A 22 -12.00 9.67 -15.30
CA SER A 22 -12.91 8.91 -14.46
C SER A 22 -12.24 7.88 -13.52
N LEU A 23 -10.95 7.59 -13.73
CA LEU A 23 -10.17 6.66 -12.90
C LEU A 23 -9.21 7.38 -11.94
N VAL A 24 -9.05 8.69 -12.07
CA VAL A 24 -8.31 9.49 -11.09
C VAL A 24 -9.29 9.84 -9.97
N PRO A 25 -9.07 9.36 -8.74
CA PRO A 25 -9.99 9.67 -7.64
C PRO A 25 -9.97 11.17 -7.34
N ASP A 26 -11.15 11.73 -7.06
CA ASP A 26 -11.22 13.08 -6.49
C ASP A 26 -10.76 13.02 -5.03
N LEU A 27 -9.66 13.71 -4.74
CA LEU A 27 -9.06 13.78 -3.41
C LEU A 27 -9.50 15.01 -2.64
N THR A 28 -10.64 15.60 -2.99
CA THR A 28 -11.24 16.71 -2.27
C THR A 28 -11.94 16.22 -1.01
N TYR A 29 -11.67 16.87 0.13
CA TYR A 29 -12.38 16.60 1.37
C TYR A 29 -13.77 17.21 1.34
N THR A 30 -14.78 16.40 1.15
CA THR A 30 -16.19 16.81 1.08
C THR A 30 -16.96 16.33 2.31
N PRO A 31 -18.17 16.87 2.59
CA PRO A 31 -19.04 16.35 3.64
C PRO A 31 -19.39 14.86 3.46
N GLU A 32 -19.40 14.36 2.25
CA GLU A 32 -19.61 12.94 1.93
C GLU A 32 -18.39 12.11 2.37
N VAL A 33 -17.19 12.50 1.96
CA VAL A 33 -15.93 11.86 2.40
C VAL A 33 -15.84 11.86 3.94
N ALA A 34 -16.20 12.97 4.59
CA ALA A 34 -16.22 13.06 6.04
C ALA A 34 -17.13 12.01 6.68
N ARG A 35 -18.37 11.87 6.19
CA ARG A 35 -19.33 10.87 6.69
C ARG A 35 -18.82 9.44 6.47
N GLU A 36 -18.35 9.14 5.27
CA GLU A 36 -17.95 7.79 4.90
C GLU A 36 -16.67 7.34 5.62
N THR A 37 -15.82 8.27 6.02
CA THR A 37 -14.56 7.97 6.73
C THR A 37 -14.64 8.15 8.25
N THR A 38 -15.77 8.56 8.82
CA THR A 38 -15.93 8.79 10.26
C THR A 38 -15.52 7.57 11.10
N HIS A 39 -16.02 6.39 10.73
CA HIS A 39 -15.71 5.14 11.44
C HIS A 39 -14.23 4.73 11.36
N LEU A 40 -13.53 5.17 10.31
CA LEU A 40 -12.08 4.96 10.16
C LEU A 40 -11.32 5.97 11.01
N TYR A 41 -11.78 7.23 11.05
CA TYR A 41 -11.20 8.24 11.92
C TYR A 41 -11.21 7.83 13.39
N GLU A 42 -12.30 7.23 13.87
CA GLU A 42 -12.42 6.77 15.26
C GLU A 42 -11.27 5.82 15.67
N ARG A 43 -10.71 5.05 14.73
CA ARG A 43 -9.58 4.14 14.99
C ARG A 43 -8.26 4.89 15.24
N VAL A 44 -8.13 6.09 14.73
CA VAL A 44 -6.89 6.88 14.77
C VAL A 44 -7.02 8.21 15.54
N ALA A 45 -8.20 8.52 16.05
CA ALA A 45 -8.50 9.78 16.72
C ALA A 45 -7.61 10.09 17.94
N ARG A 46 -6.95 9.07 18.53
CA ARG A 46 -6.01 9.25 19.63
C ARG A 46 -4.63 9.72 19.20
N VAL A 47 -4.30 9.57 17.91
CA VAL A 47 -2.96 9.86 17.36
C VAL A 47 -2.99 10.88 16.22
N ILE A 48 -4.13 11.01 15.52
CA ILE A 48 -4.33 12.00 14.46
C ILE A 48 -5.35 13.03 14.94
N PRO A 49 -4.94 14.30 15.12
CA PRO A 49 -5.85 15.39 15.51
C PRO A 49 -6.97 15.58 14.46
N PRO A 50 -8.18 16.02 14.89
CA PRO A 50 -9.29 16.24 13.95
C PRO A 50 -8.99 17.21 12.82
N VAL A 51 -8.12 18.19 13.07
CA VAL A 51 -7.71 19.20 12.07
C VAL A 51 -6.85 18.62 10.95
N GLU A 52 -6.15 17.51 11.20
CA GLU A 52 -5.30 16.82 10.22
C GLU A 52 -6.05 15.78 9.40
N TRP A 53 -7.15 15.21 9.94
CA TRP A 53 -7.89 14.15 9.27
C TRP A 53 -8.36 14.51 7.85
N PRO A 54 -8.80 15.75 7.54
CA PRO A 54 -9.15 16.15 6.18
C PRO A 54 -8.06 15.95 5.13
N GLN A 55 -6.80 15.87 5.53
CA GLN A 55 -5.68 15.61 4.61
C GLN A 55 -5.58 14.12 4.25
N PHE A 56 -5.98 13.22 5.13
CA PHE A 56 -5.88 11.77 4.96
C PHE A 56 -7.18 11.15 4.41
N ALA A 57 -8.33 11.64 4.86
CA ALA A 57 -9.63 11.04 4.58
C ALA A 57 -9.92 10.77 3.10
N PRO A 58 -9.65 11.70 2.16
CA PRO A 58 -9.90 11.45 0.73
C PRO A 58 -9.02 10.31 0.19
N TYR A 59 -7.76 10.25 0.61
CA TYR A 59 -6.86 9.16 0.22
C TYR A 59 -7.29 7.83 0.80
N VAL A 60 -7.63 7.80 2.09
CA VAL A 60 -8.11 6.60 2.78
C VAL A 60 -9.35 6.04 2.09
N LYS A 61 -10.32 6.92 1.76
CA LYS A 61 -11.52 6.52 1.01
C LYS A 61 -11.14 5.96 -0.37
N ALA A 62 -10.39 6.72 -1.15
CA ALA A 62 -10.03 6.36 -2.52
C ALA A 62 -9.29 5.01 -2.58
N ILE A 63 -8.36 4.77 -1.65
CA ILE A 63 -7.63 3.49 -1.59
C ILE A 63 -8.58 2.34 -1.25
N ASN A 64 -9.47 2.52 -0.27
CA ASN A 64 -10.42 1.49 0.11
C ASN A 64 -11.41 1.16 -1.01
N ASP A 65 -11.86 2.16 -1.77
CA ASP A 65 -12.70 1.96 -2.95
C ASP A 65 -11.93 1.19 -4.06
N LEU A 66 -10.69 1.61 -4.34
CA LEU A 66 -9.85 0.96 -5.36
C LEU A 66 -9.52 -0.49 -5.01
N LYS A 67 -9.30 -0.83 -3.74
CA LYS A 67 -9.08 -2.21 -3.30
C LYS A 67 -10.22 -3.13 -3.76
N GLN A 68 -11.46 -2.69 -3.59
CA GLN A 68 -12.63 -3.47 -4.00
C GLN A 68 -12.69 -3.64 -5.53
N VAL A 69 -12.52 -2.53 -6.26
CA VAL A 69 -12.59 -2.53 -7.73
C VAL A 69 -11.48 -3.36 -8.36
N ARG A 70 -10.31 -3.42 -7.74
CA ARG A 70 -9.11 -4.07 -8.27
C ARG A 70 -8.86 -5.47 -7.72
N ASN A 71 -9.76 -6.00 -6.91
CA ASN A 71 -9.54 -7.24 -6.16
C ASN A 71 -8.14 -7.26 -5.53
N ALA A 72 -7.85 -6.20 -4.73
CA ALA A 72 -6.55 -5.96 -4.15
C ALA A 72 -6.58 -6.11 -2.63
N VAL A 73 -5.51 -6.65 -2.07
CA VAL A 73 -5.23 -6.69 -0.63
C VAL A 73 -4.05 -5.79 -0.29
N VAL A 74 -4.18 -4.99 0.77
CA VAL A 74 -3.11 -4.14 1.30
C VAL A 74 -2.51 -4.80 2.54
N LEU A 75 -1.24 -5.15 2.44
CA LEU A 75 -0.45 -5.70 3.54
C LEU A 75 0.46 -4.60 4.09
N ALA A 76 0.36 -4.27 5.38
CA ALA A 76 1.13 -3.21 5.99
C ALA A 76 2.02 -3.71 7.13
N HIS A 77 3.30 -3.32 7.07
CA HIS A 77 4.24 -3.64 8.14
C HIS A 77 3.93 -2.82 9.40
N ASN A 78 4.28 -3.37 10.56
CA ASN A 78 4.02 -2.78 11.89
C ASN A 78 4.56 -1.35 12.10
N TYR A 79 5.49 -0.88 11.28
CA TYR A 79 6.03 0.48 11.36
C TYR A 79 5.34 1.50 10.44
N MET A 80 4.28 1.09 9.74
CA MET A 80 3.52 2.04 8.92
C MET A 80 2.82 3.10 9.78
N THR A 81 2.54 4.24 9.15
CA THR A 81 1.83 5.36 9.80
C THR A 81 0.41 4.95 10.22
N PRO A 82 -0.15 5.61 11.26
CA PRO A 82 -1.43 5.19 11.83
C PRO A 82 -2.58 5.08 10.83
N GLU A 83 -2.67 6.00 9.87
CA GLU A 83 -3.71 6.00 8.84
C GLU A 83 -3.58 4.82 7.89
N ILE A 84 -2.36 4.42 7.52
CA ILE A 84 -2.12 3.22 6.70
C ILE A 84 -2.46 1.97 7.50
N PHE A 85 -1.89 1.86 8.71
CA PHE A 85 -2.01 0.69 9.57
C PHE A 85 -3.46 0.40 9.97
N ASN A 86 -4.22 1.44 10.38
CA ASN A 86 -5.56 1.25 10.96
C ASN A 86 -6.71 1.46 9.97
N CYS A 87 -6.50 2.21 8.87
CA CYS A 87 -7.59 2.65 8.01
C CYS A 87 -7.51 2.10 6.58
N VAL A 88 -6.33 1.65 6.14
CA VAL A 88 -6.09 1.19 4.76
C VAL A 88 -5.74 -0.29 4.71
N ALA A 89 -4.87 -0.76 5.61
CA ALA A 89 -4.39 -2.14 5.61
C ALA A 89 -5.50 -3.16 5.89
N ASP A 90 -5.46 -4.26 5.16
CA ASP A 90 -6.31 -5.43 5.39
C ASP A 90 -5.62 -6.42 6.34
N VAL A 91 -4.30 -6.51 6.25
CA VAL A 91 -3.47 -7.32 7.13
C VAL A 91 -2.29 -6.50 7.60
N VAL A 92 -2.00 -6.58 8.90
CA VAL A 92 -0.85 -5.94 9.53
C VAL A 92 0.02 -6.97 10.23
N GLY A 93 1.34 -6.75 10.24
CA GLY A 93 2.23 -7.71 10.86
C GLY A 93 3.71 -7.43 10.60
N ASP A 94 4.54 -8.38 11.00
CA ASP A 94 5.95 -8.41 10.63
C ASP A 94 6.15 -8.98 9.22
N SER A 95 7.38 -8.90 8.72
CA SER A 95 7.74 -9.31 7.36
C SER A 95 7.36 -10.76 7.04
N LEU A 96 7.58 -11.70 7.98
CA LEU A 96 7.30 -13.11 7.77
C LEU A 96 5.80 -13.40 7.81
N GLN A 97 5.10 -12.77 8.75
CA GLN A 97 3.65 -12.88 8.86
C GLN A 97 2.98 -12.37 7.58
N LEU A 98 3.36 -11.17 7.09
CA LEU A 98 2.80 -10.59 5.87
C LEU A 98 3.06 -11.48 4.64
N ALA A 99 4.25 -12.04 4.52
CA ALA A 99 4.56 -12.96 3.43
C ALA A 99 3.67 -14.23 3.43
N ARG A 100 3.39 -14.78 4.61
CA ARG A 100 2.48 -15.92 4.79
C ARG A 100 1.02 -15.57 4.50
N GLU A 101 0.57 -14.40 4.93
CA GLU A 101 -0.79 -13.92 4.65
C GLU A 101 -0.97 -13.57 3.18
N ALA A 102 0.06 -13.02 2.52
CA ALA A 102 0.07 -12.82 1.07
C ALA A 102 -0.25 -14.11 0.30
N ALA A 103 0.31 -15.24 0.76
CA ALA A 103 0.09 -16.54 0.12
C ALA A 103 -1.35 -17.06 0.28
N LYS A 104 -2.05 -16.66 1.34
CA LYS A 104 -3.43 -17.08 1.62
C LYS A 104 -4.48 -16.15 1.01
N ALA A 105 -4.10 -14.92 0.69
CA ALA A 105 -5.05 -13.91 0.21
C ALA A 105 -5.68 -14.34 -1.12
N ASP A 106 -7.00 -14.31 -1.19
CA ASP A 106 -7.76 -14.50 -2.42
C ASP A 106 -7.92 -13.16 -3.15
N ALA A 107 -6.78 -12.61 -3.59
CA ALA A 107 -6.69 -11.33 -4.29
C ALA A 107 -5.74 -11.46 -5.48
N GLU A 108 -6.06 -10.76 -6.57
CA GLU A 108 -5.21 -10.73 -7.77
C GLU A 108 -4.02 -9.77 -7.60
N VAL A 109 -4.21 -8.75 -6.77
CA VAL A 109 -3.22 -7.69 -6.52
C VAL A 109 -2.87 -7.64 -5.05
N ILE A 110 -1.58 -7.66 -4.74
CA ILE A 110 -1.04 -7.44 -3.40
C ILE A 110 -0.33 -6.10 -3.40
N VAL A 111 -0.73 -5.19 -2.52
CA VAL A 111 -0.01 -3.93 -2.26
C VAL A 111 0.76 -4.08 -0.97
N GLN A 112 2.08 -4.12 -1.06
CA GLN A 112 2.97 -4.30 0.10
C GLN A 112 3.42 -2.93 0.62
N CYS A 113 2.80 -2.46 1.71
CA CYS A 113 3.23 -1.27 2.44
C CYS A 113 4.34 -1.66 3.43
N GLY A 114 5.57 -1.48 2.99
CA GLY A 114 6.79 -1.84 3.71
C GLY A 114 8.01 -1.51 2.86
N VAL A 115 9.11 -2.20 3.10
CA VAL A 115 10.34 -2.02 2.34
C VAL A 115 10.44 -3.01 1.16
N HIS A 116 11.32 -2.72 0.21
CA HIS A 116 11.42 -3.38 -1.08
C HIS A 116 11.55 -4.91 -0.98
N PHE A 117 12.43 -5.43 -0.11
CA PHE A 117 12.63 -6.88 0.02
C PHE A 117 11.36 -7.64 0.49
N MET A 118 10.44 -6.96 1.19
CA MET A 118 9.16 -7.57 1.59
C MET A 118 8.25 -7.80 0.39
N ALA A 119 8.23 -6.84 -0.54
CA ALA A 119 7.49 -7.00 -1.80
C ALA A 119 8.10 -8.11 -2.68
N GLU A 120 9.43 -8.22 -2.73
CA GLU A 120 10.11 -9.31 -3.42
C GLU A 120 9.74 -10.67 -2.81
N THR A 121 9.78 -10.78 -1.47
CA THR A 121 9.38 -12.00 -0.77
C THR A 121 7.92 -12.36 -1.06
N SER A 122 7.03 -11.38 -1.03
CA SER A 122 5.61 -11.58 -1.37
C SER A 122 5.46 -12.05 -2.82
N LYS A 123 6.25 -11.52 -3.75
CA LYS A 123 6.23 -11.95 -5.17
C LYS A 123 6.79 -13.35 -5.38
N LEU A 124 7.85 -13.71 -4.67
CA LEU A 124 8.42 -15.08 -4.73
C LEU A 124 7.42 -16.14 -4.25
N LEU A 125 6.64 -15.83 -3.21
CA LEU A 125 5.61 -16.73 -2.68
C LEU A 125 4.32 -16.74 -3.50
N ASN A 126 4.10 -15.71 -4.33
CA ASN A 126 2.89 -15.53 -5.14
C ASN A 126 3.26 -15.17 -6.58
N PRO A 127 3.89 -16.08 -7.34
CA PRO A 127 4.43 -15.78 -8.68
C PRO A 127 3.36 -15.36 -9.68
N ASP A 128 2.12 -15.83 -9.51
CA ASP A 128 1.01 -15.53 -10.41
C ASP A 128 0.28 -14.21 -10.08
N LYS A 129 0.47 -13.69 -8.86
CA LYS A 129 -0.18 -12.45 -8.43
C LYS A 129 0.64 -11.21 -8.81
N LYS A 130 -0.04 -10.09 -9.00
CA LYS A 130 0.60 -8.80 -9.15
C LYS A 130 0.96 -8.27 -7.75
N VAL A 131 2.25 -8.02 -7.52
CA VAL A 131 2.73 -7.41 -6.27
C VAL A 131 3.23 -6.01 -6.57
N LEU A 132 2.70 -5.05 -5.84
CA LEU A 132 3.03 -3.62 -5.95
C LEU A 132 3.64 -3.13 -4.64
N ILE A 133 4.55 -2.17 -4.75
CA ILE A 133 5.10 -1.39 -3.64
C ILE A 133 4.85 0.09 -3.94
N PRO A 134 4.33 0.88 -2.97
CA PRO A 134 4.02 2.29 -3.19
C PRO A 134 5.22 3.15 -3.56
N ASP A 135 6.40 2.87 -3.01
CA ASP A 135 7.66 3.56 -3.36
C ASP A 135 8.80 2.55 -3.52
N SER A 136 9.36 2.51 -4.72
CA SER A 136 10.49 1.63 -5.05
C SER A 136 11.77 1.97 -4.29
N ARG A 137 11.87 3.20 -3.76
CA ARG A 137 13.00 3.67 -2.96
C ARG A 137 12.87 3.30 -1.48
N ALA A 138 11.79 2.63 -1.08
CA ALA A 138 11.59 2.16 0.28
C ALA A 138 12.60 1.04 0.61
N GLY A 139 13.87 1.41 0.73
CA GLY A 139 14.98 0.54 1.08
C GLY A 139 15.07 0.24 2.56
N PHE A 140 15.93 -0.71 2.89
CA PHE A 140 16.28 -1.05 4.27
C PHE A 140 17.80 -1.23 4.35
N SER A 141 18.48 -0.32 5.02
CA SER A 141 19.93 -0.24 5.02
C SER A 141 20.64 -1.54 5.42
N LEU A 142 20.04 -2.30 6.34
CA LEU A 142 20.60 -3.58 6.75
C LEU A 142 20.47 -4.65 5.64
N ALA A 143 19.37 -4.66 4.90
CA ALA A 143 19.20 -5.58 3.77
C ALA A 143 20.07 -5.20 2.57
N GLU A 144 20.44 -3.92 2.45
CA GLU A 144 21.27 -3.37 1.38
C GLU A 144 22.78 -3.39 1.73
N SER A 145 23.14 -3.79 2.96
CA SER A 145 24.53 -3.79 3.44
C SER A 145 25.42 -4.86 2.81
N ILE A 146 24.83 -5.86 2.16
CA ILE A 146 25.53 -6.95 1.48
C ILE A 146 24.87 -7.24 0.13
N THR A 147 25.69 -7.47 -0.88
CA THR A 147 25.23 -7.79 -2.23
C THR A 147 25.50 -9.24 -2.60
N GLY A 148 24.88 -9.74 -3.66
CA GLY A 148 25.18 -11.07 -4.19
C GLY A 148 26.63 -11.25 -4.64
N ALA A 149 27.36 -10.17 -4.92
CA ALA A 149 28.79 -10.20 -5.22
C ALA A 149 29.65 -10.40 -3.96
N ASP A 150 29.21 -9.85 -2.83
CA ASP A 150 29.92 -9.98 -1.55
C ASP A 150 29.82 -11.39 -0.96
N VAL A 151 28.84 -12.19 -1.41
CA VAL A 151 28.61 -13.57 -0.92
C VAL A 151 29.32 -14.61 -1.78
N ARG A 152 29.82 -14.24 -2.96
CA ARG A 152 30.54 -15.13 -3.91
C ARG A 152 32.05 -15.01 -3.76
#